data_ace710acc83ad750a0cbb371bc865723
#
_entry.id   ace710acc83ad750a0cbb371bc865723
#
_cell.length_a   1.000
_cell.length_b   1.000
_cell.length_c   1.000
_cell.angle_alpha   90.00
_cell.angle_beta   90.00
_cell.angle_gamma   90.00
#
_symmetry.space_group_name_H-M   'P 1'
#
loop_
_entity.id
_entity.type
_entity.pdbx_description
1 polymer ?
#
loop_
_entity_poly.entity_id
_entity_poly.type
_entity_poly.pdbx_seq_one_letter_code
_entity_poly.pdbx_strand_id
1 'polypeptide(L)'
;VSAGKAFHRLIYLVQQAYPLQQRVCRGDAGLSEQAADCREKGHVRQTGVEHVLAAGSVFHQRVILIDRADGGLNGAALSAACYLVRDGQMKGGHVHVFEKDPIPGGACDGIFDPSRGYVMRGGREMEDHFECLWDLFRSIPSLEKPGASVLDEFYWLNKHDPNYSLMRASVNRGEDAHTDGKFDISDKGAMEIMKLFFTPNEQLQDKKITDFFDEEVLNSNFWLYWRTMFAFENWHSALEMKLYIQRYIHHIGGLPDFTALRFTKYNQYESMILPMVKYLEGFGVQFHFGVQVTNVEFDCTTHRKVAKRIDVLRDGKSEAIDLTENDLVFITNGGCVENSSMGSQNTPAPYNTEIKEGGGWDMWRKIAAQDPSF
;
A
#
# COMPACT_ATOMS: atom_id res chain seq x y z
N VAL A 1 -15.72 -20.40 -29.80
CA VAL A 1 -14.71 -19.46 -29.23
C VAL A 1 -14.57 -19.87 -27.77
N SER A 2 -13.41 -20.40 -27.36
CA SER A 2 -13.20 -20.91 -26.00
C SER A 2 -13.29 -19.76 -24.98
N ALA A 3 -13.79 -20.02 -23.77
CA ALA A 3 -13.92 -19.10 -22.63
C ALA A 3 -12.66 -18.26 -22.40
N GLY A 4 -11.48 -18.87 -22.52
CA GLY A 4 -10.22 -18.17 -22.42
C GLY A 4 -10.04 -17.03 -23.43
N LYS A 5 -10.56 -17.17 -24.66
CA LYS A 5 -10.49 -16.10 -25.67
C LYS A 5 -11.48 -14.96 -25.40
N ALA A 6 -12.63 -15.26 -24.81
CA ALA A 6 -13.59 -14.23 -24.39
C ALA A 6 -13.06 -13.44 -23.19
N PHE A 7 -12.48 -14.11 -22.21
CA PHE A 7 -11.84 -13.48 -21.04
C PHE A 7 -10.63 -12.63 -21.44
N HIS A 8 -9.73 -13.13 -22.29
CA HIS A 8 -8.62 -12.33 -22.83
C HIS A 8 -9.09 -11.13 -23.66
N ARG A 9 -10.15 -11.31 -24.47
CA ARG A 9 -10.72 -10.20 -25.25
C ARG A 9 -11.34 -9.13 -24.37
N LEU A 10 -11.89 -9.54 -23.25
CA LEU A 10 -12.50 -8.66 -22.27
C LEU A 10 -11.47 -7.90 -21.46
N ILE A 11 -10.42 -8.57 -20.98
CA ILE A 11 -9.24 -7.92 -20.38
C ILE A 11 -8.70 -6.87 -21.35
N TYR A 12 -8.56 -7.21 -22.62
CA TYR A 12 -8.10 -6.29 -23.67
C TYR A 12 -9.04 -5.08 -23.85
N LEU A 13 -10.36 -5.29 -23.84
CA LEU A 13 -11.34 -4.19 -23.96
C LEU A 13 -11.36 -3.29 -22.71
N VAL A 14 -11.24 -3.87 -21.53
CA VAL A 14 -11.12 -3.10 -20.28
C VAL A 14 -9.80 -2.33 -20.23
N GLN A 15 -8.71 -2.95 -20.68
CA GLN A 15 -7.40 -2.29 -20.83
C GLN A 15 -7.45 -1.12 -21.80
N GLN A 16 -8.26 -1.19 -22.86
CA GLN A 16 -8.46 -0.08 -23.82
C GLN A 16 -9.37 1.03 -23.28
N ALA A 17 -10.31 0.70 -22.40
CA ALA A 17 -11.24 1.66 -21.81
C ALA A 17 -10.62 2.46 -20.62
N TYR A 18 -9.62 1.90 -19.95
CA TYR A 18 -8.94 2.50 -18.80
C TYR A 18 -8.03 3.72 -19.11
N PRO A 19 -7.43 3.87 -20.30
CA PRO A 19 -6.56 5.01 -20.61
C PRO A 19 -7.24 6.39 -20.50
N LEU A 20 -8.56 6.46 -20.56
CA LEU A 20 -9.30 7.73 -20.43
C LEU A 20 -9.27 8.29 -19.00
N GLN A 21 -9.24 7.46 -17.98
CA GLN A 21 -9.08 7.92 -16.59
C GLN A 21 -7.61 8.22 -16.21
N GLN A 22 -6.65 7.49 -16.77
CA GLN A 22 -5.22 7.68 -16.47
C GLN A 22 -4.58 8.85 -17.24
N ARG A 23 -5.12 9.28 -18.37
CA ARG A 23 -4.62 10.47 -19.09
C ARG A 23 -4.70 11.75 -18.27
N VAL A 24 -5.57 11.81 -17.29
CA VAL A 24 -5.69 12.94 -16.37
C VAL A 24 -4.51 13.03 -15.39
N CYS A 25 -3.85 11.88 -15.08
CA CYS A 25 -2.69 11.83 -14.17
C CYS A 25 -1.34 11.92 -14.89
N ARG A 26 -1.29 11.74 -16.20
CA ARG A 26 -0.07 11.95 -16.99
C ARG A 26 -0.05 13.39 -17.48
N GLY A 27 0.80 14.22 -16.90
CA GLY A 27 1.05 15.58 -17.36
C GLY A 27 1.64 15.63 -18.77
N ASP A 28 0.91 15.17 -19.77
CA ASP A 28 1.27 15.41 -21.17
C ASP A 28 1.02 16.90 -21.49
N ALA A 29 2.06 17.57 -21.93
CA ALA A 29 2.09 19.01 -22.19
C ALA A 29 1.05 19.53 -23.21
N GLY A 30 0.20 18.67 -23.76
CA GLY A 30 -0.92 19.03 -24.66
C GLY A 30 -2.28 19.15 -23.96
N LEU A 31 -2.38 18.89 -22.63
CA LEU A 31 -3.65 18.88 -21.90
C LEU A 31 -3.84 20.09 -20.98
N SER A 32 -2.95 21.08 -20.99
CA SER A 32 -3.03 22.25 -20.12
C SER A 32 -4.31 23.08 -20.31
N GLU A 33 -4.81 23.18 -21.54
CA GLU A 33 -6.05 23.91 -21.84
C GLU A 33 -7.33 23.15 -21.42
N GLN A 34 -7.35 21.81 -21.59
CA GLN A 34 -8.50 21.00 -21.16
C GLN A 34 -8.58 20.83 -19.64
N ALA A 35 -7.43 20.80 -18.95
CA ALA A 35 -7.38 20.77 -17.48
C ALA A 35 -7.86 22.09 -16.86
N ALA A 36 -7.66 23.22 -17.53
CA ALA A 36 -8.18 24.52 -17.11
C ALA A 36 -9.71 24.59 -17.21
N ASP A 37 -10.31 24.06 -18.27
CA ASP A 37 -11.77 24.02 -18.46
C ASP A 37 -12.48 23.11 -17.44
N CYS A 38 -11.83 22.03 -17.02
CA CYS A 38 -12.34 21.16 -15.93
C CYS A 38 -12.31 21.84 -14.55
N ARG A 39 -11.37 22.75 -14.30
CA ARG A 39 -11.31 23.51 -13.05
C ARG A 39 -12.44 24.52 -12.91
N GLU A 40 -12.81 25.16 -14.00
CA GLU A 40 -13.93 26.12 -14.03
C GLU A 40 -15.29 25.44 -13.77
N LYS A 41 -15.45 24.17 -14.11
CA LYS A 41 -16.72 23.43 -13.96
C LYS A 41 -16.88 22.70 -12.64
N GLY A 42 -15.97 22.85 -11.68
CA GLY A 42 -16.09 22.33 -10.28
C GLY A 42 -16.18 20.80 -10.14
N HIS A 43 -15.75 20.04 -11.14
CA HIS A 43 -15.92 18.59 -11.20
C HIS A 43 -14.64 17.77 -10.93
N VAL A 44 -13.54 18.41 -10.52
CA VAL A 44 -12.32 17.69 -10.12
C VAL A 44 -12.38 17.43 -8.63
N ARG A 45 -12.57 16.15 -8.24
CA ARG A 45 -12.27 15.73 -6.86
C ARG A 45 -10.80 16.02 -6.61
N GLN A 46 -10.50 16.90 -5.65
CA GLN A 46 -9.13 17.15 -5.22
C GLN A 46 -8.50 15.84 -4.78
N THR A 47 -7.42 15.46 -5.43
CA THR A 47 -6.63 14.30 -5.04
C THR A 47 -5.84 14.62 -3.77
N GLY A 48 -5.44 13.60 -3.01
CA GLY A 48 -4.66 13.81 -1.77
C GLY A 48 -3.36 14.62 -1.98
N VAL A 49 -2.82 14.62 -3.20
CA VAL A 49 -1.64 15.41 -3.58
C VAL A 49 -1.95 16.91 -3.60
N GLU A 50 -3.12 17.32 -4.07
CA GLU A 50 -3.51 18.75 -4.05
C GLU A 50 -3.68 19.27 -2.62
N HIS A 51 -4.17 18.42 -1.71
CA HIS A 51 -4.21 18.77 -0.28
C HIS A 51 -2.81 18.93 0.32
N VAL A 52 -1.86 18.10 -0.06
CA VAL A 52 -0.45 18.20 0.37
C VAL A 52 0.20 19.47 -0.20
N LEU A 53 -0.05 19.77 -1.48
CA LEU A 53 0.45 21.00 -2.12
C LEU A 53 -0.20 22.25 -1.51
N ALA A 54 -1.50 22.23 -1.21
CA ALA A 54 -2.18 23.30 -0.51
C ALA A 54 -1.65 23.50 0.92
N ALA A 55 -1.27 22.40 1.59
CA ALA A 55 -0.65 22.44 2.91
C ALA A 55 0.73 23.13 2.90
N GLY A 56 1.52 22.95 1.84
CA GLY A 56 2.82 23.63 1.66
C GLY A 56 2.71 25.15 1.47
N SER A 57 1.57 25.64 1.00
CA SER A 57 1.32 27.08 0.81
C SER A 57 0.78 27.78 2.06
N VAL A 58 0.32 27.04 3.04
CA VAL A 58 -0.08 27.55 4.36
C VAL A 58 1.12 27.39 5.29
N PHE A 59 1.43 28.39 6.09
CA PHE A 59 2.55 28.39 7.05
C PHE A 59 2.31 27.35 8.16
N HIS A 60 2.50 26.05 7.86
CA HIS A 60 2.50 25.01 8.88
C HIS A 60 3.79 25.09 9.69
N GLN A 61 3.68 25.08 11.00
CA GLN A 61 4.83 25.12 11.88
C GLN A 61 5.56 23.78 11.89
N ARG A 62 4.79 22.69 11.92
CA ARG A 62 5.33 21.32 11.95
C ARG A 62 4.40 20.38 11.17
N VAL A 63 4.99 19.37 10.58
CA VAL A 63 4.28 18.20 10.09
C VAL A 63 4.81 16.98 10.83
N ILE A 64 3.92 16.24 11.43
CA ILE A 64 4.21 15.05 12.19
C ILE A 64 3.65 13.84 11.47
N LEU A 65 4.55 12.93 11.13
CA LEU A 65 4.25 11.66 10.49
C LEU A 65 4.45 10.55 11.52
N ILE A 66 3.39 9.85 11.83
CA ILE A 66 3.41 8.74 12.79
C ILE A 66 3.56 7.47 11.99
N ASP A 67 4.75 6.90 12.03
CA ASP A 67 5.10 5.62 11.43
C ASP A 67 5.20 4.56 12.51
N ARG A 68 4.70 3.36 12.25
CA ARG A 68 4.75 2.28 13.22
C ARG A 68 4.83 0.91 12.56
N ALA A 69 5.83 0.17 12.95
CA ALA A 69 6.27 -1.07 12.32
C ALA A 69 5.34 -2.29 12.50
N ASP A 70 4.27 -2.22 13.27
CA ASP A 70 3.44 -3.38 13.59
C ASP A 70 2.61 -3.91 12.39
N GLY A 71 3.28 -4.17 11.25
CA GLY A 71 2.74 -4.97 10.15
C GLY A 71 2.09 -4.23 8.98
N GLY A 72 2.17 -2.90 8.92
CA GLY A 72 1.77 -2.12 7.74
C GLY A 72 2.90 -1.94 6.72
N LEU A 73 2.57 -1.64 5.47
CA LEU A 73 3.50 -1.11 4.48
C LEU A 73 3.78 0.36 4.81
N ASN A 74 4.65 0.62 5.76
CA ASN A 74 4.88 1.96 6.31
C ASN A 74 5.77 2.87 5.42
N GLY A 75 5.95 2.51 4.16
CA GLY A 75 6.42 3.44 3.13
C GLY A 75 5.51 4.66 2.96
N ALA A 76 4.29 4.66 3.53
CA ALA A 76 3.33 5.74 3.40
C ALA A 76 3.79 7.02 4.11
N ALA A 77 4.27 6.94 5.35
CA ALA A 77 4.80 8.10 6.08
C ALA A 77 6.03 8.68 5.38
N LEU A 78 6.98 7.82 4.97
CA LEU A 78 8.16 8.25 4.23
C LEU A 78 7.80 8.87 2.88
N SER A 79 6.84 8.28 2.15
CA SER A 79 6.36 8.83 0.89
C SER A 79 5.70 10.19 1.09
N ALA A 80 4.87 10.34 2.13
CA ALA A 80 4.28 11.64 2.48
C ALA A 80 5.36 12.68 2.81
N ALA A 81 6.38 12.31 3.59
CA ALA A 81 7.52 13.19 3.87
C ALA A 81 8.25 13.61 2.58
N CYS A 82 8.49 12.65 1.66
CA CYS A 82 9.13 12.93 0.39
C CYS A 82 8.31 13.92 -0.47
N TYR A 83 7.00 13.72 -0.58
CA TYR A 83 6.13 14.65 -1.31
C TYR A 83 6.07 16.04 -0.66
N LEU A 84 6.07 16.10 0.68
CA LEU A 84 6.10 17.38 1.40
C LEU A 84 7.36 18.19 1.10
N VAL A 85 8.53 17.57 1.12
CA VAL A 85 9.78 18.28 0.83
C VAL A 85 10.01 18.53 -0.64
N ARG A 86 9.65 17.58 -1.54
CA ARG A 86 9.85 17.68 -2.98
C ARG A 86 8.84 18.62 -3.64
N ASP A 87 7.56 18.37 -3.44
CA ASP A 87 6.46 19.03 -4.14
C ASP A 87 5.84 20.14 -3.31
N GLY A 88 5.65 19.91 -2.01
CA GLY A 88 5.17 20.90 -1.05
C GLY A 88 6.22 21.95 -0.70
N GLN A 89 7.50 21.77 -1.09
CA GLN A 89 8.61 22.66 -0.82
C GLN A 89 8.76 23.01 0.66
N MET A 90 8.34 22.10 1.53
CA MET A 90 8.43 22.28 2.98
C MET A 90 9.87 22.12 3.43
N LYS A 91 10.30 22.98 4.38
CA LYS A 91 11.61 22.83 5.00
C LYS A 91 11.67 21.55 5.81
N GLY A 92 12.65 20.68 5.56
CA GLY A 92 12.77 19.38 6.21
C GLY A 92 12.81 19.47 7.74
N GLY A 93 13.42 20.50 8.31
CA GLY A 93 13.42 20.71 9.77
C GLY A 93 12.03 20.91 10.40
N HIS A 94 10.99 21.11 9.60
CA HIS A 94 9.60 21.17 10.05
C HIS A 94 8.85 19.82 9.87
N VAL A 95 9.49 18.83 9.26
CA VAL A 95 8.92 17.50 9.04
C VAL A 95 9.52 16.52 10.04
N HIS A 96 8.67 15.95 10.89
CA HIS A 96 9.07 15.04 11.96
C HIS A 96 8.45 13.66 11.70
N VAL A 97 9.27 12.63 11.64
CA VAL A 97 8.86 11.22 11.50
C VAL A 97 9.08 10.51 12.82
N PHE A 98 8.02 10.01 13.44
CA PHE A 98 8.06 9.25 14.69
C PHE A 98 7.92 7.76 14.37
N GLU A 99 8.92 6.99 14.78
CA GLU A 99 8.96 5.54 14.58
C GLU A 99 9.34 4.85 15.91
N LYS A 100 8.59 3.82 16.26
CA LYS A 100 8.84 3.03 17.47
C LYS A 100 10.11 2.20 17.36
N ASP A 101 10.37 1.65 16.19
CA ASP A 101 11.50 0.76 15.94
C ASP A 101 12.79 1.54 15.62
N PRO A 102 13.96 0.91 15.68
CA PRO A 102 15.24 1.58 15.40
C PRO A 102 15.45 1.91 13.92
N ILE A 103 14.64 1.34 13.04
CA ILE A 103 14.66 1.60 11.60
C ILE A 103 13.23 1.81 11.10
N PRO A 104 13.00 2.69 10.12
CA PRO A 104 11.67 2.88 9.54
C PRO A 104 11.37 1.82 8.47
N GLY A 105 10.13 1.80 8.01
CA GLY A 105 9.69 0.97 6.88
C GLY A 105 8.68 -0.09 7.23
N GLY A 106 8.37 -0.29 8.50
CA GLY A 106 7.33 -1.23 8.96
C GLY A 106 7.56 -2.64 8.43
N ALA A 107 6.57 -3.19 7.71
CA ALA A 107 6.69 -4.53 7.11
C ALA A 107 7.68 -4.59 5.91
N CYS A 108 8.14 -3.45 5.43
CA CYS A 108 9.22 -3.34 4.44
C CYS A 108 10.61 -3.19 5.09
N ASP A 109 10.72 -3.34 6.41
CA ASP A 109 12.01 -3.36 7.09
C ASP A 109 12.83 -4.58 6.67
N GLY A 110 14.10 -4.54 6.95
CA GLY A 110 15.03 -5.61 6.69
C GLY A 110 16.42 -5.25 7.17
N ILE A 111 17.30 -6.23 7.18
CA ILE A 111 18.68 -6.04 7.55
C ILE A 111 19.61 -6.72 6.54
N PHE A 112 20.80 -6.19 6.44
CA PHE A 112 21.94 -6.91 5.87
C PHE A 112 22.76 -7.51 7.00
N ASP A 113 22.85 -8.84 7.04
CA ASP A 113 23.68 -9.59 7.97
C ASP A 113 24.82 -10.23 7.19
N PRO A 114 26.10 -9.92 7.49
CA PRO A 114 27.23 -10.47 6.73
C PRO A 114 27.28 -12.01 6.70
N SER A 115 26.69 -12.69 7.68
CA SER A 115 26.67 -14.16 7.77
C SER A 115 25.45 -14.80 7.09
N ARG A 116 24.35 -14.08 6.91
CA ARG A 116 23.08 -14.57 6.38
C ARG A 116 22.65 -13.88 5.10
N GLY A 117 23.25 -12.76 4.74
CA GLY A 117 22.85 -11.93 3.62
C GLY A 117 21.69 -10.98 3.96
N TYR A 118 20.85 -10.72 2.98
CA TYR A 118 19.70 -9.82 3.17
C TYR A 118 18.52 -10.56 3.81
N VAL A 119 18.07 -10.07 4.95
CA VAL A 119 16.95 -10.63 5.71
C VAL A 119 15.75 -9.70 5.61
N MET A 120 14.58 -10.26 5.36
CA MET A 120 13.30 -9.56 5.29
C MET A 120 12.18 -10.37 5.93
N ARG A 121 11.08 -9.72 6.30
CA ARG A 121 9.91 -10.39 6.93
C ARG A 121 9.13 -11.27 5.96
N GLY A 122 9.27 -11.07 4.67
CA GLY A 122 8.59 -11.85 3.62
C GLY A 122 8.77 -11.22 2.26
N GLY A 123 8.40 -11.94 1.20
CA GLY A 123 8.39 -11.41 -0.16
C GLY A 123 7.45 -10.20 -0.26
N ARG A 124 7.89 -9.20 -1.01
CA ARG A 124 7.11 -8.01 -1.34
C ARG A 124 7.26 -7.77 -2.83
N GLU A 125 6.30 -8.29 -3.56
CA GLU A 125 6.27 -8.15 -4.99
C GLU A 125 5.78 -6.74 -5.37
N MET A 126 6.27 -6.28 -6.49
CA MET A 126 5.94 -4.99 -7.09
C MET A 126 5.24 -5.23 -8.43
N GLU A 127 4.70 -4.18 -9.02
CA GLU A 127 4.16 -4.22 -10.39
C GLU A 127 4.37 -2.87 -11.10
N ASP A 128 4.22 -2.87 -12.43
CA ASP A 128 4.61 -1.73 -13.25
C ASP A 128 3.66 -0.52 -13.13
N HIS A 129 2.46 -0.70 -12.56
CA HIS A 129 1.42 0.32 -12.44
C HIS A 129 1.28 0.92 -11.02
N PHE A 130 2.31 0.85 -10.19
CA PHE A 130 2.40 1.66 -8.97
C PHE A 130 2.80 3.10 -9.31
N GLU A 131 1.96 3.81 -10.05
CA GLU A 131 2.29 5.08 -10.72
C GLU A 131 2.83 6.15 -9.76
N CYS A 132 2.15 6.34 -8.61
CA CYS A 132 2.60 7.32 -7.60
C CYS A 132 3.95 6.92 -6.99
N LEU A 133 4.16 5.62 -6.77
CA LEU A 133 5.41 5.11 -6.21
C LEU A 133 6.56 5.33 -7.20
N TRP A 134 6.36 4.99 -8.46
CA TRP A 134 7.39 5.14 -9.50
C TRP A 134 7.67 6.61 -9.82
N ASP A 135 6.66 7.49 -9.75
CA ASP A 135 6.88 8.92 -9.84
C ASP A 135 7.81 9.40 -8.70
N LEU A 136 7.55 8.95 -7.48
CA LEU A 136 8.40 9.27 -6.34
C LEU A 136 9.83 8.75 -6.53
N PHE A 137 9.98 7.46 -6.86
CA PHE A 137 11.29 6.82 -6.99
C PHE A 137 12.12 7.29 -8.19
N ARG A 138 11.52 7.97 -9.16
CA ARG A 138 12.24 8.70 -10.21
C ARG A 138 13.09 9.84 -9.64
N SER A 139 12.66 10.44 -8.54
CA SER A 139 13.36 11.56 -7.90
C SER A 139 14.32 11.15 -6.80
N ILE A 140 14.24 9.91 -6.31
CA ILE A 140 15.10 9.42 -5.23
C ILE A 140 16.37 8.83 -5.83
N PRO A 141 17.56 9.38 -5.50
CA PRO A 141 18.83 8.90 -6.04
C PRO A 141 19.12 7.46 -5.62
N SER A 142 19.68 6.68 -6.55
CA SER A 142 20.28 5.40 -6.24
C SER A 142 21.45 5.57 -5.27
N LEU A 143 21.55 4.66 -4.30
CA LEU A 143 22.70 4.63 -3.38
C LEU A 143 23.93 3.94 -4.00
N GLU A 144 23.72 3.15 -5.07
CA GLU A 144 24.80 2.38 -5.71
C GLU A 144 25.34 3.01 -7.00
N LYS A 145 24.47 3.69 -7.76
CA LYS A 145 24.81 4.20 -9.10
C LYS A 145 24.68 5.71 -9.17
N PRO A 146 25.79 6.45 -9.15
CA PRO A 146 25.76 7.90 -9.31
C PRO A 146 25.00 8.31 -10.59
N GLY A 147 24.11 9.28 -10.45
CA GLY A 147 23.29 9.80 -11.56
C GLY A 147 22.09 8.97 -11.96
N ALA A 148 21.86 7.81 -11.32
CA ALA A 148 20.66 7.02 -11.49
C ALA A 148 19.68 7.24 -10.34
N SER A 149 18.40 6.92 -10.57
CA SER A 149 17.35 6.87 -9.56
C SER A 149 17.07 5.43 -9.11
N VAL A 150 16.33 5.29 -8.02
CA VAL A 150 15.82 3.97 -7.57
C VAL A 150 14.93 3.35 -8.65
N LEU A 151 14.13 4.16 -9.37
CA LEU A 151 13.32 3.67 -10.49
C LEU A 151 14.19 3.12 -11.63
N ASP A 152 15.32 3.76 -11.95
CA ASP A 152 16.22 3.29 -13.00
C ASP A 152 16.79 1.91 -12.65
N GLU A 153 17.21 1.71 -11.42
CA GLU A 153 17.73 0.40 -10.95
C GLU A 153 16.67 -0.68 -11.01
N PHE A 154 15.44 -0.39 -10.56
CA PHE A 154 14.31 -1.28 -10.63
C PHE A 154 13.97 -1.66 -12.08
N TYR A 155 13.93 -0.67 -12.98
CA TYR A 155 13.64 -0.89 -14.39
C TYR A 155 14.72 -1.73 -15.06
N TRP A 156 15.99 -1.43 -14.86
CA TRP A 156 17.11 -2.17 -15.46
C TRP A 156 17.15 -3.62 -15.00
N LEU A 157 16.93 -3.85 -13.70
CA LEU A 157 16.89 -5.20 -13.15
C LEU A 157 15.79 -6.03 -13.82
N ASN A 158 14.55 -5.56 -13.76
CA ASN A 158 13.41 -6.33 -14.25
C ASN A 158 13.35 -6.46 -15.78
N LYS A 159 14.03 -5.57 -16.50
CA LYS A 159 14.23 -5.71 -17.95
C LYS A 159 15.29 -6.76 -18.30
N HIS A 160 16.35 -6.84 -17.50
CA HIS A 160 17.45 -7.78 -17.74
C HIS A 160 17.09 -9.19 -17.28
N ASP A 161 16.41 -9.28 -16.15
CA ASP A 161 16.03 -10.53 -15.51
C ASP A 161 14.51 -10.53 -15.23
N PRO A 162 13.68 -10.74 -16.26
CA PRO A 162 12.23 -10.76 -16.11
C PRO A 162 11.81 -11.97 -15.27
N ASN A 163 10.88 -11.73 -14.35
CA ASN A 163 10.37 -12.79 -13.49
C ASN A 163 9.54 -13.80 -14.27
N TYR A 164 9.79 -15.08 -14.02
CA TYR A 164 9.02 -16.20 -14.53
C TYR A 164 9.16 -17.41 -13.62
N SER A 165 8.06 -17.92 -13.10
CA SER A 165 8.03 -19.18 -12.35
C SER A 165 6.60 -19.71 -12.31
N LEU A 166 6.35 -20.88 -12.87
CA LEU A 166 5.04 -21.51 -12.76
C LEU A 166 4.64 -21.68 -11.28
N MET A 167 3.48 -21.15 -10.94
CA MET A 167 2.91 -21.33 -9.62
C MET A 167 2.55 -22.80 -9.42
N ARG A 168 3.09 -23.39 -8.36
CA ARG A 168 2.72 -24.74 -7.92
C ARG A 168 1.78 -24.60 -6.75
N ALA A 169 0.60 -25.19 -6.88
CA ALA A 169 -0.37 -25.24 -5.81
C ALA A 169 -0.53 -26.66 -5.29
N SER A 170 -0.74 -26.82 -4.01
CA SER A 170 -1.03 -28.11 -3.40
C SER A 170 -2.39 -28.12 -2.75
N VAL A 171 -3.04 -29.26 -2.78
CA VAL A 171 -4.32 -29.56 -2.10
C VAL A 171 -4.10 -30.73 -1.15
N ASN A 172 -5.05 -31.04 -0.30
CA ASN A 172 -5.05 -32.23 0.55
C ASN A 172 -3.75 -32.49 1.31
N ARG A 173 -3.08 -31.42 1.77
CA ARG A 173 -1.81 -31.49 2.54
C ARG A 173 -0.61 -31.97 1.73
N GLY A 174 -0.50 -31.59 0.48
CA GLY A 174 0.73 -31.79 -0.32
C GLY A 174 0.54 -32.53 -1.64
N GLU A 175 -0.70 -32.91 -1.97
CA GLU A 175 -1.02 -33.39 -3.34
C GLU A 175 -0.93 -32.24 -4.33
N ASP A 176 -0.46 -32.53 -5.55
CA ASP A 176 -0.43 -31.54 -6.62
C ASP A 176 -1.88 -31.16 -7.02
N ALA A 177 -2.17 -29.89 -7.08
CA ALA A 177 -3.47 -29.38 -7.53
C ALA A 177 -3.67 -29.44 -9.05
N HIS A 178 -2.62 -29.77 -9.82
CA HIS A 178 -2.64 -29.87 -11.29
C HIS A 178 -3.22 -28.66 -12.00
N THR A 179 -2.85 -27.47 -11.54
CA THR A 179 -3.36 -26.20 -12.11
C THR A 179 -2.83 -25.93 -13.51
N ASP A 180 -1.64 -26.45 -13.86
CA ASP A 180 -1.00 -26.40 -15.18
C ASP A 180 -0.97 -25.00 -15.83
N GLY A 181 -0.90 -23.95 -15.02
CA GLY A 181 -0.91 -22.57 -15.50
C GLY A 181 -2.26 -22.12 -16.09
N LYS A 182 -3.36 -22.81 -15.78
CA LYS A 182 -4.69 -22.49 -16.29
C LYS A 182 -5.58 -21.94 -15.20
N PHE A 183 -6.46 -21.02 -15.53
CA PHE A 183 -7.47 -20.51 -14.58
C PHE A 183 -8.61 -21.50 -14.33
N ASP A 184 -8.88 -22.37 -15.29
CA ASP A 184 -9.95 -23.37 -15.24
C ASP A 184 -11.28 -22.78 -14.73
N ILE A 185 -11.67 -21.68 -15.35
CA ILE A 185 -12.90 -20.94 -15.06
C ILE A 185 -13.82 -21.01 -16.27
N SER A 186 -15.10 -21.28 -16.04
CA SER A 186 -16.11 -21.30 -17.10
C SER A 186 -16.48 -19.90 -17.58
N ASP A 187 -17.23 -19.84 -18.69
CA ASP A 187 -17.80 -18.59 -19.19
C ASP A 187 -18.71 -17.93 -18.13
N LYS A 188 -19.48 -18.75 -17.39
CA LYS A 188 -20.33 -18.26 -16.30
C LYS A 188 -19.51 -17.63 -15.18
N GLY A 189 -18.48 -18.33 -14.71
CA GLY A 189 -17.60 -17.81 -13.66
C GLY A 189 -16.87 -16.53 -14.10
N ALA A 190 -16.41 -16.47 -15.35
CA ALA A 190 -15.83 -15.25 -15.92
C ALA A 190 -16.84 -14.08 -15.93
N MET A 191 -18.11 -14.36 -16.24
CA MET A 191 -19.18 -13.35 -16.20
C MET A 191 -19.48 -12.87 -14.77
N GLU A 192 -19.35 -13.73 -13.77
CA GLU A 192 -19.49 -13.31 -12.35
C GLU A 192 -18.38 -12.37 -11.91
N ILE A 193 -17.14 -12.62 -12.29
CA ILE A 193 -16.02 -11.71 -12.06
C ILE A 193 -16.29 -10.37 -12.73
N MET A 194 -16.79 -10.38 -13.96
CA MET A 194 -17.17 -9.16 -14.67
C MET A 194 -18.30 -8.41 -13.96
N LYS A 195 -19.31 -9.12 -13.50
CA LYS A 195 -20.39 -8.53 -12.73
C LYS A 195 -19.86 -7.85 -11.47
N LEU A 196 -18.94 -8.49 -10.73
CA LEU A 196 -18.27 -7.87 -9.59
C LEU A 196 -17.57 -6.58 -9.98
N PHE A 197 -16.78 -6.60 -11.07
CA PHE A 197 -16.02 -5.44 -11.56
C PHE A 197 -16.90 -4.22 -11.82
N PHE A 198 -18.10 -4.40 -12.40
CA PHE A 198 -19.02 -3.33 -12.75
C PHE A 198 -20.07 -3.01 -11.68
N THR A 199 -20.22 -3.83 -10.64
CA THR A 199 -21.19 -3.55 -9.57
C THR A 199 -20.78 -2.28 -8.80
N PRO A 200 -21.68 -1.32 -8.56
CA PRO A 200 -21.39 -0.13 -7.75
C PRO A 200 -20.87 -0.49 -6.35
N ASN A 201 -19.95 0.31 -5.83
CA ASN A 201 -19.32 0.05 -4.53
C ASN A 201 -20.34 -0.01 -3.39
N GLU A 202 -21.35 0.85 -3.46
CA GLU A 202 -22.42 0.95 -2.45
C GLU A 202 -23.22 -0.34 -2.30
N GLN A 203 -23.32 -1.15 -3.38
CA GLN A 203 -24.00 -2.43 -3.37
C GLN A 203 -23.15 -3.59 -2.82
N LEU A 204 -21.86 -3.34 -2.62
CA LEU A 204 -20.89 -4.35 -2.18
C LEU A 204 -20.40 -4.13 -0.73
N GLN A 205 -20.79 -3.02 -0.07
CA GLN A 205 -20.25 -2.66 1.25
C GLN A 205 -20.41 -3.76 2.30
N ASP A 206 -21.57 -4.43 2.31
CA ASP A 206 -21.89 -5.47 3.29
C ASP A 206 -21.85 -6.89 2.70
N LYS A 207 -21.28 -7.03 1.49
CA LYS A 207 -21.18 -8.32 0.81
C LYS A 207 -19.87 -9.02 1.07
N LYS A 208 -19.95 -10.31 1.38
CA LYS A 208 -18.80 -11.21 1.37
C LYS A 208 -18.57 -11.76 -0.03
N ILE A 209 -17.40 -12.29 -0.27
CA ILE A 209 -17.07 -13.01 -1.51
C ILE A 209 -18.06 -14.16 -1.77
N THR A 210 -18.39 -14.93 -0.71
CA THR A 210 -19.40 -16.00 -0.78
C THR A 210 -20.83 -15.54 -1.05
N ASP A 211 -21.15 -14.28 -0.81
CA ASP A 211 -22.49 -13.73 -1.13
C ASP A 211 -22.59 -13.32 -2.59
N PHE A 212 -21.47 -13.27 -3.30
CA PHE A 212 -21.37 -12.78 -4.66
C PHE A 212 -21.02 -13.86 -5.67
N PHE A 213 -20.11 -14.77 -5.33
CA PHE A 213 -19.67 -15.87 -6.19
C PHE A 213 -20.27 -17.19 -5.77
N ASP A 214 -20.57 -18.03 -6.77
CA ASP A 214 -20.96 -19.40 -6.52
C ASP A 214 -19.76 -20.35 -6.33
N GLU A 215 -20.05 -21.61 -6.04
CA GLU A 215 -19.04 -22.63 -5.81
C GLU A 215 -18.15 -22.88 -7.03
N GLU A 216 -18.65 -22.63 -8.24
CA GLU A 216 -17.89 -22.82 -9.46
C GLU A 216 -16.67 -21.87 -9.51
N VAL A 217 -16.88 -20.59 -9.18
CA VAL A 217 -15.78 -19.61 -9.10
C VAL A 217 -14.86 -19.94 -7.94
N LEU A 218 -15.44 -20.27 -6.76
CA LEU A 218 -14.68 -20.51 -5.54
C LEU A 218 -13.86 -21.81 -5.56
N ASN A 219 -14.18 -22.74 -6.47
CA ASN A 219 -13.40 -23.98 -6.68
C ASN A 219 -12.52 -23.92 -7.94
N SER A 220 -12.49 -22.80 -8.65
CA SER A 220 -11.66 -22.65 -9.85
C SER A 220 -10.18 -22.41 -9.50
N ASN A 221 -9.27 -22.71 -10.44
CA ASN A 221 -7.87 -22.37 -10.32
C ASN A 221 -7.66 -20.84 -10.28
N PHE A 222 -8.55 -20.06 -10.93
CA PHE A 222 -8.51 -18.61 -10.79
C PHE A 222 -8.61 -18.19 -9.32
N TRP A 223 -9.60 -18.71 -8.58
CA TRP A 223 -9.74 -18.40 -7.16
C TRP A 223 -8.56 -18.89 -6.33
N LEU A 224 -8.04 -20.09 -6.64
CA LEU A 224 -6.87 -20.63 -5.97
C LEU A 224 -5.64 -19.71 -6.12
N TYR A 225 -5.35 -19.24 -7.35
CA TYR A 225 -4.28 -18.28 -7.58
C TYR A 225 -4.54 -16.94 -6.88
N TRP A 226 -5.75 -16.42 -7.03
CA TRP A 226 -6.13 -15.12 -6.47
C TRP A 226 -6.02 -15.09 -4.94
N ARG A 227 -6.63 -16.06 -4.27
CA ARG A 227 -6.59 -16.13 -2.81
C ARG A 227 -5.19 -16.35 -2.26
N THR A 228 -4.36 -17.12 -2.96
CA THR A 228 -2.98 -17.39 -2.57
C THR A 228 -2.10 -16.14 -2.74
N MET A 229 -2.23 -15.46 -3.87
CA MET A 229 -1.44 -14.26 -4.18
C MET A 229 -1.75 -13.10 -3.25
N PHE A 230 -3.02 -12.85 -2.99
CA PHE A 230 -3.49 -11.67 -2.27
C PHE A 230 -4.02 -11.96 -0.87
N ALA A 231 -3.83 -13.19 -0.36
CA ALA A 231 -4.27 -13.62 0.98
C ALA A 231 -5.77 -13.42 1.22
N PHE A 232 -6.61 -13.65 0.21
CA PHE A 232 -8.06 -13.62 0.36
C PHE A 232 -8.60 -14.92 0.95
N GLU A 233 -9.70 -14.79 1.68
CA GLU A 233 -10.55 -15.88 2.15
C GLU A 233 -11.99 -15.67 1.68
N ASN A 234 -12.75 -16.76 1.60
CA ASN A 234 -14.12 -16.73 1.11
C ASN A 234 -15.05 -15.77 1.85
N TRP A 235 -14.77 -15.50 3.12
CA TRP A 235 -15.54 -14.60 4.00
C TRP A 235 -15.10 -13.13 3.93
N HIS A 236 -14.05 -12.81 3.18
CA HIS A 236 -13.59 -11.44 2.99
C HIS A 236 -14.59 -10.59 2.19
N SER A 237 -14.40 -9.28 2.20
CA SER A 237 -15.25 -8.32 1.52
C SER A 237 -15.21 -8.47 -0.01
N ALA A 238 -16.38 -8.55 -0.63
CA ALA A 238 -16.51 -8.51 -2.08
C ALA A 238 -16.09 -7.15 -2.66
N LEU A 239 -16.31 -6.06 -1.91
CA LEU A 239 -15.82 -4.73 -2.30
C LEU A 239 -14.31 -4.68 -2.36
N GLU A 240 -13.64 -5.20 -1.34
CA GLU A 240 -12.18 -5.24 -1.32
C GLU A 240 -11.64 -6.06 -2.48
N MET A 241 -12.19 -7.24 -2.74
CA MET A 241 -11.82 -8.05 -3.90
C MET A 241 -11.99 -7.29 -5.21
N LYS A 242 -13.11 -6.58 -5.39
CA LYS A 242 -13.33 -5.73 -6.58
C LYS A 242 -12.22 -4.68 -6.74
N LEU A 243 -11.86 -3.97 -5.68
CA LEU A 243 -10.84 -2.94 -5.72
C LEU A 243 -9.46 -3.52 -6.09
N TYR A 244 -9.13 -4.72 -5.59
CA TYR A 244 -7.94 -5.46 -5.99
C TYR A 244 -7.99 -5.88 -7.46
N ILE A 245 -9.11 -6.42 -7.95
CA ILE A 245 -9.26 -6.76 -9.36
C ILE A 245 -9.08 -5.52 -10.25
N GLN A 246 -9.72 -4.40 -9.89
CA GLN A 246 -9.57 -3.15 -10.62
C GLN A 246 -8.13 -2.67 -10.66
N ARG A 247 -7.43 -2.80 -9.56
CA ARG A 247 -6.02 -2.41 -9.44
C ARG A 247 -5.09 -3.32 -10.23
N TYR A 248 -5.39 -4.62 -10.26
CA TYR A 248 -4.52 -5.65 -10.84
C TYR A 248 -4.94 -6.11 -12.24
N ILE A 249 -5.95 -5.48 -12.84
CA ILE A 249 -6.56 -5.92 -14.11
C ILE A 249 -5.54 -6.08 -15.26
N HIS A 250 -4.50 -5.25 -15.26
CA HIS A 250 -3.47 -5.28 -16.29
C HIS A 250 -2.59 -6.56 -16.23
N HIS A 251 -2.57 -7.23 -15.10
CA HIS A 251 -1.65 -8.30 -14.78
C HIS A 251 -2.31 -9.63 -14.43
N ILE A 252 -3.64 -9.73 -14.49
CA ILE A 252 -4.38 -10.96 -14.15
C ILE A 252 -3.83 -12.15 -14.95
N GLY A 253 -3.51 -11.97 -16.23
CA GLY A 253 -2.96 -13.03 -17.08
C GLY A 253 -1.63 -13.62 -16.62
N GLY A 254 -0.85 -12.88 -15.84
CA GLY A 254 0.44 -13.30 -15.30
C GLY A 254 0.38 -13.90 -13.90
N LEU A 255 -0.81 -14.14 -13.33
CA LEU A 255 -0.96 -14.80 -12.03
C LEU A 255 -0.38 -16.22 -12.00
N PRO A 256 -0.60 -17.07 -13.01
CA PRO A 256 -0.14 -18.46 -12.95
C PRO A 256 1.37 -18.64 -13.05
N ASP A 257 2.10 -17.66 -13.59
CA ASP A 257 3.54 -17.78 -13.89
C ASP A 257 4.39 -16.63 -13.33
N PHE A 258 3.80 -15.78 -12.50
CA PHE A 258 4.44 -14.61 -11.86
C PHE A 258 5.02 -13.58 -12.83
N THR A 259 4.77 -13.67 -14.14
CA THR A 259 5.29 -12.69 -15.11
C THR A 259 4.76 -11.26 -14.88
N ALA A 260 3.65 -11.14 -14.13
CA ALA A 260 3.10 -9.87 -13.71
C ALA A 260 3.89 -9.19 -12.58
N LEU A 261 4.71 -9.94 -11.85
CA LEU A 261 5.38 -9.45 -10.65
C LEU A 261 6.79 -8.97 -10.96
N ARG A 262 7.23 -7.99 -10.16
CA ARG A 262 8.56 -7.40 -10.21
C ARG A 262 9.20 -7.45 -8.85
N PHE A 263 10.51 -7.52 -8.83
CA PHE A 263 11.31 -7.59 -7.61
C PHE A 263 12.33 -6.46 -7.56
N THR A 264 12.76 -6.15 -6.34
CA THR A 264 13.92 -5.30 -6.08
C THR A 264 15.19 -6.14 -6.01
N LYS A 265 16.35 -5.51 -6.22
CA LYS A 265 17.65 -6.18 -6.22
C LYS A 265 17.98 -6.82 -4.86
N TYR A 266 17.67 -6.11 -3.80
CA TYR A 266 17.84 -6.55 -2.42
C TYR A 266 16.48 -6.63 -1.74
N ASN A 267 16.43 -6.76 -0.41
CA ASN A 267 15.20 -6.57 0.35
C ASN A 267 14.66 -5.15 0.14
N GLN A 268 13.39 -4.91 0.46
CA GLN A 268 12.75 -3.61 0.25
C GLN A 268 13.37 -2.52 1.11
N TYR A 269 13.92 -2.86 2.27
CA TYR A 269 14.60 -1.87 3.11
C TYR A 269 15.79 -1.26 2.37
N GLU A 270 16.73 -2.09 1.90
CA GLU A 270 17.94 -1.63 1.22
C GLU A 270 17.64 -0.98 -0.14
N SER A 271 16.64 -1.52 -0.85
CA SER A 271 16.35 -1.06 -2.21
C SER A 271 15.44 0.17 -2.28
N MET A 272 14.62 0.41 -1.27
CA MET A 272 13.57 1.42 -1.31
C MET A 272 13.55 2.32 -0.07
N ILE A 273 13.48 1.73 1.13
CA ILE A 273 13.32 2.48 2.38
C ILE A 273 14.57 3.31 2.70
N LEU A 274 15.73 2.67 2.68
CA LEU A 274 17.00 3.35 2.96
C LEU A 274 17.29 4.50 1.99
N PRO A 275 17.10 4.36 0.66
CA PRO A 275 17.20 5.49 -0.26
C PRO A 275 16.26 6.65 0.08
N MET A 276 14.99 6.38 0.46
CA MET A 276 14.06 7.42 0.91
C MET A 276 14.55 8.13 2.17
N VAL A 277 15.03 7.38 3.15
CA VAL A 277 15.60 7.95 4.39
C VAL A 277 16.77 8.87 4.05
N LYS A 278 17.71 8.41 3.22
CA LYS A 278 18.87 9.21 2.81
C LYS A 278 18.49 10.47 2.04
N TYR A 279 17.48 10.36 1.18
CA TYR A 279 16.91 11.50 0.48
C TYR A 279 16.33 12.53 1.47
N LEU A 280 15.53 12.08 2.42
CA LEU A 280 14.91 12.93 3.45
C LEU A 280 15.92 13.55 4.42
N GLU A 281 16.95 12.80 4.82
CA GLU A 281 18.07 13.34 5.60
C GLU A 281 18.76 14.51 4.87
N GLY A 282 18.90 14.39 3.54
CA GLY A 282 19.44 15.46 2.70
C GLY A 282 18.62 16.76 2.73
N PHE A 283 17.32 16.68 3.00
CA PHE A 283 16.45 17.85 3.23
C PHE A 283 16.43 18.31 4.71
N GLY A 284 17.04 17.57 5.62
CA GLY A 284 17.03 17.87 7.04
C GLY A 284 15.77 17.44 7.78
N VAL A 285 15.05 16.44 7.27
CA VAL A 285 13.88 15.84 7.95
C VAL A 285 14.33 15.22 9.27
N GLN A 286 13.51 15.40 10.31
CA GLN A 286 13.80 14.97 11.67
C GLN A 286 13.20 13.59 11.95
N PHE A 287 14.05 12.57 12.07
CA PHE A 287 13.65 11.23 12.45
C PHE A 287 13.75 11.04 13.97
N HIS A 288 12.69 10.49 14.57
CA HIS A 288 12.60 10.19 16.00
C HIS A 288 12.36 8.69 16.17
N PHE A 289 13.45 7.93 16.21
CA PHE A 289 13.41 6.48 16.44
C PHE A 289 13.27 6.14 17.93
N GLY A 290 12.73 4.96 18.24
CA GLY A 290 12.45 4.51 19.60
C GLY A 290 11.33 5.30 20.28
N VAL A 291 10.52 6.03 19.51
CA VAL A 291 9.43 6.85 20.03
C VAL A 291 8.08 6.26 19.61
N GLN A 292 7.40 5.64 20.56
CA GLN A 292 6.07 5.07 20.33
C GLN A 292 5.00 6.12 20.53
N VAL A 293 4.26 6.48 19.50
CA VAL A 293 3.02 7.24 19.64
C VAL A 293 1.93 6.32 20.18
N THR A 294 1.34 6.69 21.32
CA THR A 294 0.34 5.87 22.02
C THR A 294 -1.08 6.39 21.86
N ASN A 295 -1.23 7.68 21.55
CA ASN A 295 -2.51 8.33 21.30
C ASN A 295 -2.32 9.64 20.55
N VAL A 296 -3.37 10.10 19.86
CA VAL A 296 -3.52 11.45 19.35
C VAL A 296 -4.84 11.99 19.87
N GLU A 297 -4.80 13.07 20.62
CA GLU A 297 -5.99 13.70 21.16
C GLU A 297 -6.54 14.73 20.17
N PHE A 298 -7.86 14.73 20.01
CA PHE A 298 -8.58 15.59 19.09
C PHE A 298 -9.59 16.49 19.81
N ASP A 299 -9.67 17.71 19.34
CA ASP A 299 -10.84 18.58 19.57
C ASP A 299 -11.83 18.35 18.45
N CYS A 300 -12.98 17.74 18.77
CA CYS A 300 -13.99 17.33 17.82
C CYS A 300 -15.21 18.24 17.90
N THR A 301 -15.63 18.73 16.74
CA THR A 301 -16.91 19.42 16.54
C THR A 301 -17.67 18.73 15.41
N THR A 302 -18.93 19.08 15.19
CA THR A 302 -19.76 18.49 14.12
C THR A 302 -19.13 18.55 12.73
N HIS A 303 -18.25 19.53 12.49
CA HIS A 303 -17.69 19.79 11.15
C HIS A 303 -16.16 19.76 11.11
N ARG A 304 -15.49 19.62 12.24
CA ARG A 304 -14.02 19.73 12.30
C ARG A 304 -13.45 18.81 13.37
N LYS A 305 -12.36 18.11 13.02
CA LYS A 305 -11.52 17.35 13.94
C LYS A 305 -10.11 17.94 13.88
N VAL A 306 -9.60 18.41 15.01
CA VAL A 306 -8.28 19.06 15.12
C VAL A 306 -7.44 18.31 16.13
N ALA A 307 -6.31 17.77 15.69
CA ALA A 307 -5.33 17.18 16.61
C ALA A 307 -4.77 18.25 17.54
N LYS A 308 -4.79 18.00 18.84
CA LYS A 308 -4.36 18.94 19.89
C LYS A 308 -3.10 18.48 20.60
N ARG A 309 -2.92 17.18 20.73
CA ARG A 309 -1.79 16.62 21.45
C ARG A 309 -1.48 15.22 20.93
N ILE A 310 -0.20 14.89 20.97
CA ILE A 310 0.29 13.54 20.71
C ILE A 310 0.91 13.01 21.99
N ASP A 311 0.44 11.86 22.46
CA ASP A 311 1.03 11.16 23.58
C ASP A 311 2.06 10.17 23.05
N VAL A 312 3.27 10.22 23.60
CA VAL A 312 4.38 9.35 23.19
C VAL A 312 4.99 8.64 24.38
N LEU A 313 5.56 7.48 24.12
CA LEU A 313 6.41 6.74 25.04
C LEU A 313 7.84 6.72 24.47
N ARG A 314 8.77 7.31 25.21
CA ARG A 314 10.19 7.38 24.88
C ARG A 314 11.00 6.82 26.04
N ASP A 315 11.82 5.81 25.81
CA ASP A 315 12.64 5.17 26.85
C ASP A 315 11.83 4.78 28.12
N GLY A 316 10.59 4.30 27.91
CA GLY A 316 9.68 3.91 29.00
C GLY A 316 9.03 5.09 29.74
N LYS A 317 9.25 6.33 29.32
CA LYS A 317 8.64 7.53 29.92
C LYS A 317 7.56 8.08 29.01
N SER A 318 6.41 8.41 29.61
CA SER A 318 5.32 9.09 28.89
C SER A 318 5.63 10.57 28.76
N GLU A 319 5.53 11.08 27.56
CA GLU A 319 5.68 12.49 27.19
C GLU A 319 4.47 12.93 26.37
N ALA A 320 4.21 14.22 26.31
CA ALA A 320 3.17 14.80 25.48
C ALA A 320 3.76 15.88 24.58
N ILE A 321 3.27 15.95 23.35
CA ILE A 321 3.64 16.96 22.35
C ILE A 321 2.38 17.76 22.04
N ASP A 322 2.31 19.00 22.52
CA ASP A 322 1.22 19.89 22.21
C ASP A 322 1.29 20.36 20.76
N LEU A 323 0.13 20.41 20.12
CA LEU A 323 -0.09 20.82 18.74
C LEU A 323 -0.84 22.14 18.67
N THR A 324 -0.57 22.85 17.59
CA THR A 324 -1.28 24.07 17.21
C THR A 324 -2.17 23.81 16.00
N GLU A 325 -3.07 24.72 15.66
CA GLU A 325 -3.88 24.61 14.44
C GLU A 325 -3.04 24.70 13.13
N ASN A 326 -1.78 25.11 13.24
CA ASN A 326 -0.84 25.17 12.11
C ASN A 326 0.02 23.89 11.97
N ASP A 327 -0.17 22.91 12.82
CA ASP A 327 0.50 21.62 12.72
C ASP A 327 -0.37 20.63 11.93
N LEU A 328 0.26 19.77 11.13
CA LEU A 328 -0.40 18.66 10.42
C LEU A 328 0.07 17.34 11.02
N VAL A 329 -0.85 16.41 11.16
CA VAL A 329 -0.56 15.06 11.64
C VAL A 329 -1.03 14.04 10.62
N PHE A 330 -0.12 13.19 10.17
CA PHE A 330 -0.39 12.03 9.33
C PHE A 330 -0.20 10.77 10.15
N ILE A 331 -1.22 9.92 10.20
CA ILE A 331 -1.22 8.67 10.96
C ILE A 331 -1.26 7.52 9.97
N THR A 332 -0.21 6.71 9.92
CA THR A 332 -0.08 5.58 9.00
C THR A 332 0.01 4.23 9.71
N ASN A 333 -0.40 4.19 10.96
CA ASN A 333 -0.32 3.03 11.82
C ASN A 333 -1.32 1.94 11.46
N GLY A 334 -0.98 0.72 11.88
CA GLY A 334 -1.83 -0.45 11.77
C GLY A 334 -1.59 -1.24 10.48
N GLY A 335 -1.75 -2.53 10.57
CA GLY A 335 -1.62 -3.45 9.45
C GLY A 335 -2.30 -4.77 9.74
N CYS A 336 -2.64 -5.51 8.68
CA CYS A 336 -3.34 -6.78 8.79
C CYS A 336 -2.54 -7.88 9.54
N VAL A 337 -1.24 -7.69 9.72
CA VAL A 337 -0.37 -8.65 10.41
C VAL A 337 0.05 -8.21 11.81
N GLU A 338 -0.48 -7.11 12.33
CA GLU A 338 -0.07 -6.57 13.63
C GLU A 338 -0.25 -7.55 14.78
N ASN A 339 -1.33 -8.31 14.77
CA ASN A 339 -1.65 -9.31 15.80
C ASN A 339 -1.05 -10.69 15.51
N SER A 340 -0.24 -10.82 14.47
CA SER A 340 0.38 -12.10 14.14
C SER A 340 1.30 -12.57 15.26
N SER A 341 1.27 -13.86 15.51
CA SER A 341 2.16 -14.54 16.42
C SER A 341 3.02 -15.56 15.67
N MET A 342 4.15 -15.89 16.24
CA MET A 342 5.04 -16.88 15.66
C MET A 342 4.87 -18.21 16.35
N GLY A 343 4.80 -19.27 15.56
CA GLY A 343 4.93 -20.65 16.04
C GLY A 343 6.40 -21.08 16.15
N SER A 344 6.59 -22.34 16.43
CA SER A 344 7.89 -23.01 16.40
C SER A 344 7.80 -24.33 15.62
N GLN A 345 8.91 -25.06 15.51
CA GLN A 345 8.94 -26.35 14.80
C GLN A 345 7.87 -27.32 15.30
N ASN A 346 7.56 -27.31 16.60
CA ASN A 346 6.65 -28.27 17.24
C ASN A 346 5.41 -27.61 17.87
N THR A 347 5.24 -26.30 17.71
CA THR A 347 4.13 -25.56 18.34
C THR A 347 3.50 -24.65 17.30
N PRO A 348 2.21 -24.85 16.93
CA PRO A 348 1.50 -23.94 16.05
C PRO A 348 1.48 -22.53 16.61
N ALA A 349 1.48 -21.52 15.74
CA ALA A 349 1.24 -20.15 16.16
C ALA A 349 -0.16 -20.03 16.79
N PRO A 350 -0.31 -19.43 17.99
CA PRO A 350 -1.63 -19.20 18.55
C PRO A 350 -2.39 -18.19 17.69
N TYR A 351 -3.67 -18.46 17.46
CA TYR A 351 -4.56 -17.52 16.82
C TYR A 351 -5.02 -16.46 17.81
N ASN A 352 -4.62 -15.22 17.60
CA ASN A 352 -4.94 -14.09 18.47
C ASN A 352 -6.01 -13.21 17.81
N THR A 353 -7.17 -13.09 18.46
CA THR A 353 -8.31 -12.27 18.03
C THR A 353 -8.37 -10.90 18.71
N GLU A 354 -7.58 -10.72 19.77
CA GLU A 354 -7.61 -9.49 20.57
C GLU A 354 -6.67 -8.43 19.97
N ILE A 355 -7.11 -7.16 20.05
CA ILE A 355 -6.26 -6.04 19.68
C ILE A 355 -5.10 -5.97 20.67
N LYS A 356 -3.89 -6.01 20.15
CA LYS A 356 -2.66 -5.91 20.93
C LYS A 356 -2.59 -4.55 21.64
N GLU A 357 -2.55 -4.58 22.96
CA GLU A 357 -2.38 -3.37 23.77
C GLU A 357 -1.10 -2.63 23.36
N GLY A 358 -1.20 -1.32 23.24
CA GLY A 358 -0.11 -0.48 22.74
C GLY A 358 0.22 -0.70 21.26
N GLY A 359 -0.57 -1.46 20.49
CA GLY A 359 -0.46 -1.62 19.05
C GLY A 359 -0.99 -0.42 18.25
N GLY A 360 -0.84 -0.46 16.92
CA GLY A 360 -1.39 0.56 16.02
C GLY A 360 -2.92 0.58 16.04
N TRP A 361 -3.55 -0.61 16.07
CA TRP A 361 -5.00 -0.72 16.20
C TRP A 361 -5.52 -0.28 17.57
N ASP A 362 -4.74 -0.45 18.65
CA ASP A 362 -5.08 0.09 19.97
C ASP A 362 -5.08 1.61 19.97
N MET A 363 -4.15 2.24 19.28
CA MET A 363 -4.14 3.69 19.07
C MET A 363 -5.39 4.14 18.30
N TRP A 364 -5.76 3.47 17.21
CA TRP A 364 -6.97 3.78 16.46
C TRP A 364 -8.24 3.61 17.30
N ARG A 365 -8.30 2.57 18.14
CA ARG A 365 -9.40 2.37 19.09
C ARG A 365 -9.52 3.51 20.10
N LYS A 366 -8.38 4.00 20.62
CA LYS A 366 -8.34 5.16 21.51
C LYS A 366 -8.80 6.44 20.82
N ILE A 367 -8.37 6.64 19.58
CA ILE A 367 -8.83 7.79 18.76
C ILE A 367 -10.34 7.70 18.55
N ALA A 368 -10.84 6.54 18.12
CA ALA A 368 -12.27 6.35 17.85
C ALA A 368 -13.14 6.51 19.10
N ALA A 369 -12.61 6.22 20.28
CA ALA A 369 -13.34 6.40 21.54
C ALA A 369 -13.54 7.86 21.96
N GLN A 370 -12.85 8.82 21.31
CA GLN A 370 -12.96 10.24 21.68
C GLN A 370 -14.23 10.89 21.13
N ASP A 371 -14.73 10.43 19.98
CA ASP A 371 -15.94 11.00 19.37
C ASP A 371 -16.63 9.95 18.47
N PRO A 372 -17.98 9.83 18.56
CA PRO A 372 -18.73 8.88 17.73
C PRO A 372 -18.65 9.10 16.22
N SER A 373 -18.13 10.22 15.77
CA SER A 373 -17.97 10.55 14.35
C SER A 373 -16.68 10.03 13.71
N PHE A 374 -15.85 9.33 14.50
CA PHE A 374 -14.66 8.62 13.98
C PHE A 374 -14.99 7.29 13.35
#